data_d8b350a3bb3eeeb0ee4336ea78773531
#
_entry.id   d8b350a3bb3eeeb0ee4336ea78773531
#
_cell.length_a   1.000
_cell.length_b   1.000
_cell.length_c   1.000
_cell.angle_alpha   90.00
_cell.angle_beta   90.00
_cell.angle_gamma   90.00
#
_symmetry.space_group_name_H-M   'P 1'
#
loop_
_entity.id
_entity.type
_entity.pdbx_description
1 polymer ?
#
loop_
_entity_poly.entity_id
_entity_poly.type
_entity_poly.pdbx_seq_one_letter_code
_entity_poly.pdbx_strand_id
1 'polypeptide(L)'
;GLGSDGTVGANKNSIKIIGDNTDMTAQGYFVYDSKKSYGITVSHLRFGKSSVNYPYLIQHADFVACHNPAYIGRYDMLGCIKEGGTFLLNSEIPSDEVFNHLTREMQEIIIQRKIKFYNINALKISVEAGLGARINTVMQTAFFKLSGVLEQDKAIELIKNAIKKSFAKKGEDIIKMNWACVDKACAALEQVKIPATITKSFVFPTLINEAPGCFAKDVMEPVLLLKGDDVPVSKMSFDGVLPTGTSALEKRGIAPRVPHWVKENCIQCNQCVMACPHAVVRAKQIDPKDLTKKPEGFCTLKSNTKNDKNLEYKIQVYIEDCTGCGVCVETCPAKTKALEFKTIEEEREAGERKNAEFFEALPDNVLDGAADSTLKGLQ
;
A
#
# COMPACT_ATOMS: atom_id res chain seq x y z
N GLY A 1 -1.67 -2.30 -8.78
CA GLY A 1 -2.46 -2.47 -7.53
C GLY A 1 -1.67 -3.16 -6.45
N LEU A 2 -2.19 -3.11 -5.24
CA LEU A 2 -1.65 -3.82 -4.08
C LEU A 2 -2.34 -5.17 -3.93
N GLY A 3 -1.60 -6.21 -3.63
CA GLY A 3 -2.17 -7.53 -3.32
C GLY A 3 -3.21 -7.42 -2.19
N SER A 4 -4.35 -8.07 -2.37
CA SER A 4 -5.50 -8.05 -1.44
C SER A 4 -6.38 -6.79 -1.44
N ASP A 5 -6.11 -5.79 -2.28
CA ASP A 5 -6.96 -4.60 -2.43
C ASP A 5 -8.23 -4.82 -3.28
N GLY A 6 -8.35 -6.01 -3.89
CA GLY A 6 -9.47 -6.40 -4.75
C GLY A 6 -9.32 -6.00 -6.22
N THR A 7 -8.25 -5.30 -6.59
CA THR A 7 -8.02 -4.79 -7.96
C THR A 7 -8.05 -5.87 -9.02
N VAL A 8 -7.39 -7.01 -8.77
CA VAL A 8 -7.36 -8.13 -9.75
C VAL A 8 -8.77 -8.67 -10.02
N GLY A 9 -9.60 -8.80 -8.98
CA GLY A 9 -10.99 -9.22 -9.12
C GLY A 9 -11.82 -8.21 -9.94
N ALA A 10 -11.66 -6.91 -9.67
CA ALA A 10 -12.32 -5.85 -10.43
C ALA A 10 -11.89 -5.83 -11.89
N ASN A 11 -10.60 -6.01 -12.17
CA ASN A 11 -10.08 -6.05 -13.54
C ASN A 11 -10.59 -7.28 -14.32
N LYS A 12 -10.65 -8.47 -13.69
CA LYS A 12 -11.28 -9.66 -14.28
C LYS A 12 -12.76 -9.42 -14.58
N ASN A 13 -13.47 -8.73 -13.67
CA ASN A 13 -14.86 -8.36 -13.89
C ASN A 13 -15.00 -7.34 -15.03
N SER A 14 -14.11 -6.35 -15.14
CA SER A 14 -14.10 -5.38 -16.24
C SER A 14 -13.94 -6.04 -17.60
N ILE A 15 -13.04 -7.03 -17.72
CA ILE A 15 -12.85 -7.82 -18.94
C ILE A 15 -14.15 -8.52 -19.34
N LYS A 16 -14.84 -9.14 -18.38
CA LYS A 16 -16.13 -9.79 -18.63
C LYS A 16 -17.21 -8.81 -19.04
N ILE A 17 -17.30 -7.67 -18.35
CA ILE A 17 -18.28 -6.62 -18.69
C ILE A 17 -18.06 -6.16 -20.15
N ILE A 18 -16.82 -5.92 -20.56
CA ILE A 18 -16.49 -5.49 -21.91
C ILE A 18 -16.78 -6.59 -22.93
N GLY A 19 -16.27 -7.80 -22.71
CA GLY A 19 -16.43 -8.91 -23.63
C GLY A 19 -17.88 -9.38 -23.82
N ASP A 20 -18.66 -9.38 -22.72
CA ASP A 20 -20.07 -9.85 -22.78
C ASP A 20 -21.06 -8.80 -23.31
N ASN A 21 -20.68 -7.49 -23.31
CA ASN A 21 -21.62 -6.41 -23.60
C ASN A 21 -21.16 -5.48 -24.75
N THR A 22 -20.08 -5.82 -25.45
CA THR A 22 -19.58 -5.10 -26.62
C THR A 22 -19.22 -6.08 -27.73
N ASP A 23 -18.96 -5.55 -28.92
CA ASP A 23 -18.38 -6.29 -30.06
C ASP A 23 -16.84 -6.44 -29.99
N MET A 24 -16.25 -6.10 -28.83
CA MET A 24 -14.81 -6.17 -28.62
C MET A 24 -14.39 -7.55 -28.09
N THR A 25 -13.24 -8.02 -28.57
CA THR A 25 -12.48 -9.06 -27.89
C THR A 25 -11.70 -8.46 -26.74
N ALA A 26 -11.59 -9.17 -25.62
CA ALA A 26 -10.91 -8.71 -24.43
C ALA A 26 -9.92 -9.76 -23.91
N GLN A 27 -8.70 -9.31 -23.55
CA GLN A 27 -7.65 -10.14 -22.97
C GLN A 27 -7.13 -9.50 -21.69
N GLY A 28 -6.90 -10.30 -20.65
CA GLY A 28 -6.23 -9.88 -19.43
C GLY A 28 -5.06 -10.77 -19.09
N TYR A 29 -3.95 -10.15 -18.73
CA TYR A 29 -2.79 -10.82 -18.16
C TYR A 29 -2.40 -10.16 -16.84
N PHE A 30 -2.13 -10.97 -15.81
CA PHE A 30 -1.90 -10.49 -14.46
C PHE A 30 -0.52 -10.93 -13.99
N VAL A 31 0.32 -9.97 -13.67
CA VAL A 31 1.66 -10.18 -13.09
C VAL A 31 1.55 -9.99 -11.59
N TYR A 32 2.04 -10.95 -10.84
CA TYR A 32 2.06 -10.94 -9.39
C TYR A 32 3.49 -10.88 -8.87
N ASP A 33 3.68 -10.17 -7.75
CA ASP A 33 4.90 -10.26 -6.97
C ASP A 33 5.04 -11.68 -6.38
N SER A 34 6.26 -12.13 -6.17
CA SER A 34 6.58 -13.38 -5.47
C SER A 34 6.17 -13.37 -3.98
N LYS A 35 5.95 -12.20 -3.40
CA LYS A 35 5.45 -12.04 -2.02
C LYS A 35 3.99 -12.47 -1.91
N LYS A 36 3.68 -13.27 -0.88
CA LYS A 36 2.31 -13.79 -0.69
C LYS A 36 1.29 -12.71 -0.32
N SER A 37 1.69 -11.68 0.42
CA SER A 37 0.78 -10.68 0.96
C SER A 37 1.24 -9.28 0.57
N TYR A 38 0.29 -8.48 0.10
CA TYR A 38 0.50 -7.06 -0.19
C TYR A 38 1.69 -6.78 -1.13
N GLY A 39 1.98 -7.73 -2.05
CA GLY A 39 2.90 -7.53 -3.16
C GLY A 39 2.27 -6.68 -4.25
N ILE A 40 3.10 -6.12 -5.14
CA ILE A 40 2.59 -5.41 -6.30
C ILE A 40 1.86 -6.37 -7.24
N THR A 41 0.77 -5.90 -7.84
CA THR A 41 0.10 -6.58 -8.95
C THR A 41 0.00 -5.64 -10.15
N VAL A 42 0.40 -6.12 -11.33
CA VAL A 42 0.25 -5.38 -12.57
C VAL A 42 -0.76 -6.11 -13.46
N SER A 43 -1.85 -5.43 -13.79
CA SER A 43 -2.91 -5.95 -14.66
C SER A 43 -2.80 -5.34 -16.04
N HIS A 44 -2.53 -6.16 -17.03
CA HIS A 44 -2.50 -5.78 -18.44
C HIS A 44 -3.84 -6.13 -19.09
N LEU A 45 -4.62 -5.13 -19.46
CA LEU A 45 -5.93 -5.30 -20.09
C LEU A 45 -5.87 -4.80 -21.53
N ARG A 46 -6.30 -5.62 -22.48
CA ARG A 46 -6.44 -5.28 -23.88
C ARG A 46 -7.85 -5.53 -24.34
N PHE A 47 -8.39 -4.62 -25.11
CA PHE A 47 -9.69 -4.78 -25.75
C PHE A 47 -9.70 -4.03 -27.09
N GLY A 48 -10.40 -4.58 -28.07
CA GLY A 48 -10.52 -4.02 -29.40
C GLY A 48 -11.46 -4.81 -30.28
N LYS A 49 -11.86 -4.21 -31.41
CA LYS A 49 -12.73 -4.86 -32.40
C LYS A 49 -12.04 -5.97 -33.18
N SER A 50 -10.72 -5.88 -33.35
CA SER A 50 -9.92 -6.96 -33.92
C SER A 50 -9.62 -8.03 -32.87
N SER A 51 -9.29 -9.25 -33.31
CA SER A 51 -8.89 -10.32 -32.40
C SER A 51 -7.68 -9.88 -31.55
N VAL A 52 -7.84 -9.94 -30.24
CA VAL A 52 -6.80 -9.63 -29.25
C VAL A 52 -6.30 -10.93 -28.66
N ASN A 53 -5.16 -11.41 -29.13
CA ASN A 53 -4.51 -12.63 -28.61
C ASN A 53 -2.99 -12.46 -28.67
N TYR A 54 -2.45 -11.64 -27.76
CA TYR A 54 -1.04 -11.29 -27.76
C TYR A 54 -0.34 -11.98 -26.56
N PRO A 55 0.78 -12.71 -26.80
CA PRO A 55 1.52 -13.42 -25.75
C PRO A 55 2.52 -12.54 -24.98
N TYR A 56 2.48 -11.22 -25.14
CA TYR A 56 3.40 -10.26 -24.54
C TYR A 56 2.69 -9.21 -23.67
N LEU A 57 3.41 -8.59 -22.77
CA LEU A 57 2.92 -7.52 -21.91
C LEU A 57 2.66 -6.22 -22.71
N ILE A 58 1.83 -5.34 -22.16
CA ILE A 58 1.56 -4.04 -22.77
C ILE A 58 2.80 -3.16 -22.64
N GLN A 59 3.31 -2.69 -23.78
CA GLN A 59 4.42 -1.73 -23.87
C GLN A 59 3.95 -0.33 -24.26
N HIS A 60 2.73 -0.19 -24.77
CA HIS A 60 2.12 1.07 -25.17
C HIS A 60 0.69 1.12 -24.66
N ALA A 61 0.47 1.86 -23.56
CA ALA A 61 -0.81 1.94 -22.87
C ALA A 61 -1.56 3.24 -23.18
N ASP A 62 -2.85 3.14 -23.46
CA ASP A 62 -3.74 4.30 -23.61
C ASP A 62 -4.21 4.81 -22.23
N PHE A 63 -4.21 3.90 -21.23
CA PHE A 63 -4.66 4.18 -19.87
C PHE A 63 -3.76 3.48 -18.86
N VAL A 64 -3.30 4.21 -17.85
CA VAL A 64 -2.54 3.69 -16.69
C VAL A 64 -3.23 4.11 -15.41
N ALA A 65 -3.44 3.19 -14.48
CA ALA A 65 -3.96 3.49 -13.15
C ALA A 65 -3.00 3.03 -12.05
N CYS A 66 -2.69 3.93 -11.14
CA CYS A 66 -1.95 3.64 -9.91
C CYS A 66 -2.92 3.61 -8.72
N HIS A 67 -3.12 2.44 -8.14
CA HIS A 67 -4.06 2.22 -7.05
C HIS A 67 -3.44 2.46 -5.65
N ASN A 68 -2.11 2.53 -5.55
CA ASN A 68 -1.42 2.79 -4.29
C ASN A 68 -0.40 3.93 -4.48
N PRO A 69 -0.54 5.06 -3.77
CA PRO A 69 0.36 6.21 -3.90
C PRO A 69 1.80 5.90 -3.48
N ALA A 70 2.04 4.89 -2.64
CA ALA A 70 3.38 4.44 -2.26
C ALA A 70 4.21 3.89 -3.43
N TYR A 71 3.60 3.71 -4.60
CA TYR A 71 4.29 3.28 -5.82
C TYR A 71 4.88 4.43 -6.64
N ILE A 72 4.51 5.68 -6.31
CA ILE A 72 5.07 6.88 -6.95
C ILE A 72 6.59 6.91 -6.71
N GLY A 73 7.36 6.98 -7.80
CA GLY A 73 8.82 6.99 -7.75
C GLY A 73 9.48 5.64 -7.49
N ARG A 74 8.71 4.61 -7.09
CA ARG A 74 9.22 3.26 -6.91
C ARG A 74 9.25 2.48 -8.22
N TYR A 75 8.19 2.58 -9.00
CA TYR A 75 8.04 1.86 -10.26
C TYR A 75 7.88 2.82 -11.43
N ASP A 76 8.44 2.47 -12.58
CA ASP A 76 8.16 3.18 -13.83
C ASP A 76 6.75 2.82 -14.32
N MET A 77 5.78 3.65 -13.96
CA MET A 77 4.38 3.47 -14.36
C MET A 77 4.04 4.18 -15.67
N LEU A 78 4.78 5.23 -16.01
CA LEU A 78 4.43 6.11 -17.12
C LEU A 78 5.30 5.91 -18.36
N GLY A 79 6.38 5.13 -18.26
CA GLY A 79 7.24 4.83 -19.41
C GLY A 79 6.48 4.22 -20.59
N CYS A 80 5.47 3.39 -20.31
CA CYS A 80 4.64 2.74 -21.35
C CYS A 80 3.43 3.56 -21.82
N ILE A 81 3.13 4.74 -21.23
CA ILE A 81 1.93 5.50 -21.60
C ILE A 81 2.12 6.24 -22.94
N LYS A 82 1.12 6.19 -23.82
CA LYS A 82 1.13 6.90 -25.10
C LYS A 82 0.96 8.40 -24.92
N GLU A 83 1.35 9.18 -25.95
CA GLU A 83 1.00 10.61 -26.02
C GLU A 83 -0.52 10.79 -26.00
N GLY A 84 -1.01 11.75 -25.18
CA GLY A 84 -2.44 11.99 -24.98
C GLY A 84 -3.16 10.90 -24.16
N GLY A 85 -2.43 9.92 -23.64
CA GLY A 85 -2.98 8.86 -22.79
C GLY A 85 -3.53 9.39 -21.46
N THR A 86 -4.18 8.52 -20.70
CA THR A 86 -4.81 8.88 -19.41
C THR A 86 -4.08 8.22 -18.26
N PHE A 87 -3.71 9.01 -17.24
CA PHE A 87 -3.18 8.53 -15.96
C PHE A 87 -4.19 8.79 -14.84
N LEU A 88 -4.53 7.75 -14.09
CA LEU A 88 -5.39 7.82 -12.92
C LEU A 88 -4.61 7.45 -11.66
N LEU A 89 -4.59 8.33 -10.68
CA LEU A 89 -3.95 8.09 -9.38
C LEU A 89 -5.01 8.00 -8.28
N ASN A 90 -4.90 7.00 -7.42
CA ASN A 90 -5.59 6.99 -6.13
C ASN A 90 -4.69 7.65 -5.09
N SER A 91 -5.08 8.83 -4.60
CA SER A 91 -4.31 9.56 -3.58
C SER A 91 -5.23 10.40 -2.69
N GLU A 92 -4.84 10.56 -1.42
CA GLU A 92 -5.50 11.47 -0.47
C GLU A 92 -5.06 12.92 -0.66
N ILE A 93 -4.01 13.16 -1.44
CA ILE A 93 -3.46 14.49 -1.72
C ILE A 93 -4.46 15.26 -2.60
N PRO A 94 -4.77 16.53 -2.29
CA PRO A 94 -5.64 17.36 -3.12
C PRO A 94 -5.17 17.48 -4.56
N SER A 95 -6.12 17.55 -5.50
CA SER A 95 -5.80 17.52 -6.95
C SER A 95 -5.01 18.74 -7.45
N ASP A 96 -5.03 19.84 -6.73
CA ASP A 96 -4.22 21.04 -6.99
C ASP A 96 -2.77 20.90 -6.49
N GLU A 97 -2.50 19.99 -5.56
CA GLU A 97 -1.18 19.76 -4.98
C GLU A 97 -0.51 18.47 -5.49
N VAL A 98 -1.29 17.48 -5.93
CA VAL A 98 -0.79 16.13 -6.23
C VAL A 98 0.29 16.10 -7.30
N PHE A 99 0.30 17.04 -8.25
CA PHE A 99 1.35 17.13 -9.25
C PHE A 99 2.73 17.39 -8.63
N ASN A 100 2.81 18.18 -7.56
CA ASN A 100 4.04 18.48 -6.83
C ASN A 100 4.58 17.28 -6.03
N HIS A 101 3.74 16.25 -5.82
CA HIS A 101 4.11 15.01 -5.14
C HIS A 101 4.53 13.89 -6.11
N LEU A 102 4.59 14.19 -7.41
CA LEU A 102 5.17 13.28 -8.41
C LEU A 102 6.68 13.47 -8.50
N THR A 103 7.38 12.41 -8.93
CA THR A 103 8.82 12.54 -9.22
C THR A 103 9.03 13.43 -10.44
N ARG A 104 10.26 13.97 -10.55
CA ARG A 104 10.64 14.79 -11.70
C ARG A 104 10.40 14.07 -13.02
N GLU A 105 10.80 12.81 -13.12
CA GLU A 105 10.62 11.98 -14.33
C GLU A 105 9.13 11.83 -14.71
N MET A 106 8.27 11.59 -13.71
CA MET A 106 6.82 11.49 -13.95
C MET A 106 6.24 12.82 -14.44
N GLN A 107 6.64 13.94 -13.84
CA GLN A 107 6.21 15.28 -14.28
C GLN A 107 6.65 15.56 -15.72
N GLU A 108 7.91 15.24 -16.07
CA GLU A 108 8.44 15.37 -17.43
C GLU A 108 7.61 14.59 -18.46
N ILE A 109 7.34 13.31 -18.18
CA ILE A 109 6.53 12.45 -19.06
C ILE A 109 5.11 13.02 -19.23
N ILE A 110 4.47 13.43 -18.13
CA ILE A 110 3.11 13.98 -18.16
C ILE A 110 3.02 15.23 -19.05
N ILE A 111 3.99 16.14 -18.91
CA ILE A 111 4.05 17.38 -19.71
C ILE A 111 4.36 17.05 -21.18
N GLN A 112 5.44 16.29 -21.45
CA GLN A 112 5.92 16.01 -22.80
C GLN A 112 4.91 15.22 -23.64
N ARG A 113 4.28 14.21 -23.03
CA ARG A 113 3.30 13.35 -23.70
C ARG A 113 1.87 13.87 -23.59
N LYS A 114 1.64 15.06 -23.04
CA LYS A 114 0.31 15.68 -22.86
C LYS A 114 -0.70 14.75 -22.21
N ILE A 115 -0.29 14.08 -21.14
CA ILE A 115 -1.08 13.07 -20.44
C ILE A 115 -2.29 13.72 -19.75
N LYS A 116 -3.46 13.12 -19.87
CA LYS A 116 -4.64 13.51 -19.10
C LYS A 116 -4.52 12.92 -17.71
N PHE A 117 -4.18 13.73 -16.72
CA PHE A 117 -3.97 13.27 -15.34
C PHE A 117 -5.22 13.48 -14.50
N TYR A 118 -5.65 12.42 -13.80
CA TYR A 118 -6.79 12.40 -12.88
C TYR A 118 -6.39 11.87 -11.52
N ASN A 119 -7.00 12.44 -10.48
CA ASN A 119 -6.85 12.00 -9.10
C ASN A 119 -8.20 11.63 -8.49
N ILE A 120 -8.21 10.67 -7.58
CA ILE A 120 -9.39 10.26 -6.82
C ILE A 120 -8.98 9.74 -5.45
N ASN A 121 -9.62 10.20 -4.37
CA ASN A 121 -9.45 9.61 -3.05
C ASN A 121 -10.41 8.41 -2.87
N ALA A 122 -10.03 7.27 -3.46
CA ALA A 122 -10.83 6.06 -3.41
C ALA A 122 -10.90 5.46 -1.99
N LEU A 123 -9.87 5.66 -1.17
CA LEU A 123 -9.83 5.19 0.21
C LEU A 123 -10.91 5.89 1.04
N LYS A 124 -11.00 7.22 0.97
CA LYS A 124 -12.03 8.01 1.66
C LYS A 124 -13.43 7.54 1.29
N ILE A 125 -13.70 7.38 -0.01
CA ILE A 125 -15.01 6.93 -0.51
C ILE A 125 -15.36 5.55 0.05
N SER A 126 -14.41 4.61 0.05
CA SER A 126 -14.62 3.25 0.53
C SER A 126 -14.84 3.18 2.04
N VAL A 127 -14.09 3.95 2.81
CA VAL A 127 -14.24 4.03 4.28
C VAL A 127 -15.59 4.63 4.64
N GLU A 128 -15.99 5.74 4.01
CA GLU A 128 -17.31 6.38 4.22
C GLU A 128 -18.50 5.50 3.82
N ALA A 129 -18.29 4.59 2.87
CA ALA A 129 -19.30 3.63 2.46
C ALA A 129 -19.33 2.35 3.33
N GLY A 130 -18.41 2.22 4.31
CA GLY A 130 -18.33 1.05 5.20
C GLY A 130 -17.56 -0.14 4.63
N LEU A 131 -16.84 0.02 3.52
CA LEU A 131 -16.05 -1.04 2.88
C LEU A 131 -14.58 -1.09 3.35
N GLY A 132 -14.17 -0.19 4.24
CA GLY A 132 -12.79 -0.10 4.71
C GLY A 132 -11.81 0.22 3.56
N ALA A 133 -10.68 -0.48 3.50
CA ALA A 133 -9.64 -0.24 2.50
C ALA A 133 -9.92 -0.87 1.10
N ARG A 134 -11.13 -1.30 0.81
CA ARG A 134 -11.48 -1.95 -0.46
C ARG A 134 -11.83 -0.93 -1.54
N ILE A 135 -10.83 -0.42 -2.21
CA ILE A 135 -10.94 0.64 -3.23
C ILE A 135 -11.34 0.14 -4.63
N ASN A 136 -11.39 -1.16 -4.82
CA ASN A 136 -11.52 -1.80 -6.15
C ASN A 136 -12.77 -1.35 -6.92
N THR A 137 -13.92 -1.23 -6.27
CA THR A 137 -15.17 -0.78 -6.91
C THR A 137 -15.07 0.68 -7.38
N VAL A 138 -14.47 1.55 -6.56
CA VAL A 138 -14.26 2.96 -6.88
C VAL A 138 -13.34 3.11 -8.09
N MET A 139 -12.20 2.42 -8.08
CA MET A 139 -11.22 2.46 -9.17
C MET A 139 -11.75 1.86 -10.47
N GLN A 140 -12.54 0.78 -10.40
CA GLN A 140 -13.22 0.20 -11.55
C GLN A 140 -14.20 1.19 -12.19
N THR A 141 -14.98 1.88 -11.38
CA THR A 141 -15.93 2.91 -11.85
C THR A 141 -15.20 4.07 -12.53
N ALA A 142 -14.12 4.57 -11.91
CA ALA A 142 -13.29 5.62 -12.49
C ALA A 142 -12.67 5.18 -13.84
N PHE A 143 -12.21 3.93 -13.95
CA PHE A 143 -11.73 3.36 -15.20
C PHE A 143 -12.78 3.42 -16.31
N PHE A 144 -13.98 2.92 -16.06
CA PHE A 144 -15.04 2.94 -17.09
C PHE A 144 -15.44 4.37 -17.50
N LYS A 145 -15.48 5.29 -16.54
CA LYS A 145 -15.76 6.71 -16.84
C LYS A 145 -14.70 7.36 -17.71
N LEU A 146 -13.41 7.05 -17.47
CA LEU A 146 -12.30 7.70 -18.18
C LEU A 146 -11.93 7.01 -19.49
N SER A 147 -12.10 5.69 -19.58
CA SER A 147 -11.68 4.92 -20.76
C SER A 147 -12.61 5.11 -21.97
N GLY A 148 -13.87 5.47 -21.74
CA GLY A 148 -14.86 5.60 -22.80
C GLY A 148 -15.14 4.30 -23.58
N VAL A 149 -14.75 3.14 -23.05
CA VAL A 149 -14.96 1.83 -23.72
C VAL A 149 -16.44 1.46 -23.79
N LEU A 150 -17.21 1.92 -22.82
CA LEU A 150 -18.66 1.81 -22.74
C LEU A 150 -19.27 3.18 -22.49
N GLU A 151 -20.51 3.36 -22.95
CA GLU A 151 -21.32 4.50 -22.53
C GLU A 151 -21.47 4.51 -21.00
N GLN A 152 -21.39 5.70 -20.37
CA GLN A 152 -21.23 5.82 -18.92
C GLN A 152 -22.38 5.20 -18.12
N ASP A 153 -23.63 5.48 -18.50
CA ASP A 153 -24.79 4.98 -17.77
C ASP A 153 -24.91 3.46 -17.88
N LYS A 154 -24.62 2.93 -19.06
CA LYS A 154 -24.58 1.48 -19.31
C LYS A 154 -23.45 0.82 -18.51
N ALA A 155 -22.27 1.43 -18.41
CA ALA A 155 -21.17 0.91 -17.61
C ALA A 155 -21.54 0.85 -16.12
N ILE A 156 -22.16 1.91 -15.58
CA ILE A 156 -22.62 1.96 -14.19
C ILE A 156 -23.65 0.86 -13.91
N GLU A 157 -24.62 0.69 -14.79
CA GLU A 157 -25.63 -0.37 -14.65
C GLU A 157 -24.98 -1.76 -14.62
N LEU A 158 -24.07 -2.04 -15.55
CA LEU A 158 -23.38 -3.32 -15.66
C LEU A 158 -22.49 -3.59 -14.43
N ILE A 159 -21.80 -2.57 -13.90
CA ILE A 159 -21.02 -2.69 -12.67
C ILE A 159 -21.95 -3.02 -11.49
N LYS A 160 -23.06 -2.30 -11.33
CA LYS A 160 -24.03 -2.55 -10.27
C LYS A 160 -24.63 -3.95 -10.36
N ASN A 161 -24.93 -4.44 -11.55
CA ASN A 161 -25.42 -5.81 -11.78
C ASN A 161 -24.36 -6.87 -11.44
N ALA A 162 -23.09 -6.62 -11.80
CA ALA A 162 -21.99 -7.52 -11.46
C ALA A 162 -21.74 -7.56 -9.93
N ILE A 163 -21.83 -6.43 -9.24
CA ILE A 163 -21.80 -6.33 -7.77
C ILE A 163 -22.90 -7.20 -7.16
N LYS A 164 -24.14 -7.03 -7.62
CA LYS A 164 -25.28 -7.83 -7.14
C LYS A 164 -25.04 -9.31 -7.27
N LYS A 165 -24.55 -9.79 -8.43
CA LYS A 165 -24.19 -11.20 -8.65
C LYS A 165 -23.08 -11.66 -7.72
N SER A 166 -22.03 -10.88 -7.55
CA SER A 166 -20.83 -11.26 -6.78
C SER A 166 -21.08 -11.30 -5.27
N PHE A 167 -21.95 -10.42 -4.78
CA PHE A 167 -22.20 -10.25 -3.34
C PHE A 167 -23.58 -10.72 -2.88
N ALA A 168 -24.39 -11.37 -3.75
CA ALA A 168 -25.71 -11.88 -3.41
C ALA A 168 -25.73 -12.76 -2.14
N LYS A 169 -24.68 -13.55 -1.92
CA LYS A 169 -24.55 -14.42 -0.73
C LYS A 169 -24.08 -13.68 0.53
N LYS A 170 -23.62 -12.43 0.41
CA LYS A 170 -23.07 -11.64 1.53
C LYS A 170 -24.08 -10.67 2.14
N GLY A 171 -25.27 -10.60 1.60
CA GLY A 171 -26.35 -9.73 2.08
C GLY A 171 -26.51 -8.43 1.31
N GLU A 172 -27.69 -7.86 1.41
CA GLU A 172 -28.07 -6.63 0.67
C GLU A 172 -27.28 -5.40 1.12
N ASP A 173 -26.87 -5.33 2.38
CA ASP A 173 -26.14 -4.17 2.90
C ASP A 173 -24.76 -4.03 2.22
N ILE A 174 -24.06 -5.13 1.99
CA ILE A 174 -22.78 -5.13 1.26
C ILE A 174 -22.99 -4.68 -0.20
N ILE A 175 -24.10 -5.06 -0.82
CA ILE A 175 -24.45 -4.63 -2.18
C ILE A 175 -24.69 -3.11 -2.19
N LYS A 176 -25.49 -2.59 -1.26
CA LYS A 176 -25.77 -1.14 -1.14
C LYS A 176 -24.50 -0.31 -0.88
N MET A 177 -23.61 -0.79 0.00
CA MET A 177 -22.32 -0.14 0.26
C MET A 177 -21.47 -0.03 -1.02
N ASN A 178 -21.39 -1.11 -1.81
CA ASN A 178 -20.68 -1.10 -3.08
C ASN A 178 -21.33 -0.19 -4.12
N TRP A 179 -22.68 -0.16 -4.21
CA TRP A 179 -23.39 0.76 -5.10
C TRP A 179 -23.15 2.22 -4.72
N ALA A 180 -23.14 2.54 -3.43
CA ALA A 180 -22.78 3.89 -2.96
C ALA A 180 -21.37 4.30 -3.39
N CYS A 181 -20.40 3.36 -3.41
CA CYS A 181 -19.07 3.61 -3.94
C CYS A 181 -19.10 3.93 -5.44
N VAL A 182 -19.92 3.21 -6.25
CA VAL A 182 -20.08 3.48 -7.68
C VAL A 182 -20.60 4.90 -7.91
N ASP A 183 -21.67 5.27 -7.19
CA ASP A 183 -22.31 6.58 -7.35
C ASP A 183 -21.38 7.73 -6.93
N LYS A 184 -20.68 7.61 -5.79
CA LYS A 184 -19.72 8.61 -5.31
C LYS A 184 -18.47 8.73 -6.20
N ALA A 185 -17.98 7.63 -6.78
CA ALA A 185 -16.77 7.63 -7.60
C ALA A 185 -16.87 8.56 -8.80
N CYS A 186 -18.05 8.60 -9.44
CA CYS A 186 -18.29 9.47 -10.59
C CYS A 186 -18.18 10.96 -10.24
N ALA A 187 -18.64 11.36 -9.07
CA ALA A 187 -18.62 12.75 -8.62
C ALA A 187 -17.25 13.19 -8.07
N ALA A 188 -16.50 12.24 -7.49
CA ALA A 188 -15.24 12.52 -6.80
C ALA A 188 -13.99 12.46 -7.72
N LEU A 189 -14.16 12.11 -8.98
CA LEU A 189 -13.06 12.06 -9.94
C LEU A 189 -12.69 13.46 -10.42
N GLU A 190 -11.47 13.88 -10.16
CA GLU A 190 -10.97 15.22 -10.48
C GLU A 190 -9.85 15.18 -11.51
N GLN A 191 -9.90 16.10 -12.47
CA GLN A 191 -8.81 16.30 -13.41
C GLN A 191 -7.76 17.24 -12.80
N VAL A 192 -6.52 16.79 -12.77
CA VAL A 192 -5.39 17.57 -12.25
C VAL A 192 -4.95 18.61 -13.28
N LYS A 193 -4.78 19.85 -12.86
CA LYS A 193 -4.17 20.89 -13.66
C LYS A 193 -2.67 20.63 -13.82
N ILE A 194 -2.22 20.48 -15.07
CA ILE A 194 -0.82 20.24 -15.38
C ILE A 194 -0.14 21.60 -15.67
N PRO A 195 0.89 21.98 -14.90
CA PRO A 195 1.70 23.16 -15.18
C PRO A 195 2.46 23.03 -16.50
N ALA A 196 2.80 24.16 -17.11
CA ALA A 196 3.59 24.17 -18.35
C ALA A 196 5.05 23.71 -18.14
N THR A 197 5.56 23.79 -16.90
CA THR A 197 6.93 23.43 -16.54
C THR A 197 6.93 22.58 -15.28
N ILE A 198 8.02 21.87 -15.06
CA ILE A 198 8.27 21.10 -13.85
C ILE A 198 8.19 22.02 -12.62
N THR A 199 7.51 21.56 -11.58
CA THR A 199 7.39 22.25 -10.30
C THR A 199 8.26 21.56 -9.24
N LYS A 200 7.95 21.78 -7.95
CA LYS A 200 8.55 21.01 -6.86
C LYS A 200 8.25 19.53 -7.09
N SER A 201 9.28 18.69 -7.05
CA SER A 201 9.14 17.24 -7.27
C SER A 201 9.45 16.46 -6.00
N PHE A 202 8.78 15.34 -5.87
CA PHE A 202 9.06 14.36 -4.83
C PHE A 202 10.34 13.58 -5.16
N VAL A 203 11.18 13.36 -4.15
CA VAL A 203 12.33 12.48 -4.26
C VAL A 203 12.00 11.18 -3.54
N PHE A 204 11.95 10.09 -4.29
CA PHE A 204 11.68 8.79 -3.71
C PHE A 204 12.84 8.38 -2.78
N PRO A 205 12.55 8.02 -1.51
CA PRO A 205 13.60 7.58 -0.59
C PRO A 205 14.20 6.25 -1.05
N THR A 206 15.51 6.11 -0.89
CA THR A 206 16.23 4.87 -1.16
C THR A 206 15.60 3.69 -0.41
N LEU A 207 15.34 2.58 -1.10
CA LEU A 207 14.75 1.38 -0.49
C LEU A 207 15.76 0.66 0.42
N ILE A 208 17.02 0.67 0.02
CA ILE A 208 18.10 -0.01 0.73
C ILE A 208 19.19 1.01 1.10
N ASN A 209 19.41 1.15 2.38
CA ASN A 209 20.37 2.11 2.97
C ASN A 209 21.79 1.52 3.08
N GLU A 210 22.22 0.78 2.07
CA GLU A 210 23.55 0.17 2.00
C GLU A 210 24.44 0.90 0.99
N ALA A 211 25.75 0.78 1.17
CA ALA A 211 26.73 1.37 0.26
C ALA A 211 26.68 0.68 -1.11
N PRO A 212 26.96 1.42 -2.21
CA PRO A 212 27.17 0.79 -3.52
C PRO A 212 28.30 -0.27 -3.48
N GLY A 213 28.14 -1.33 -4.27
CA GLY A 213 29.12 -2.42 -4.36
C GLY A 213 28.74 -3.66 -3.55
N CYS A 214 27.70 -3.60 -2.71
CA CYS A 214 27.15 -4.78 -2.04
C CYS A 214 25.98 -5.39 -2.83
N PHE A 215 25.71 -6.66 -2.62
CA PHE A 215 24.61 -7.38 -3.27
C PHE A 215 23.26 -6.71 -3.08
N ALA A 216 22.97 -6.22 -1.87
CA ALA A 216 21.68 -5.59 -1.57
C ALA A 216 21.44 -4.35 -2.43
N LYS A 217 22.47 -3.51 -2.63
CA LYS A 217 22.35 -2.27 -3.41
C LYS A 217 22.41 -2.51 -4.91
N ASP A 218 23.33 -3.40 -5.35
CA ASP A 218 23.63 -3.57 -6.77
C ASP A 218 22.70 -4.57 -7.48
N VAL A 219 22.09 -5.51 -6.73
CA VAL A 219 21.22 -6.55 -7.28
C VAL A 219 19.81 -6.48 -6.68
N MET A 220 19.71 -6.53 -5.36
CA MET A 220 18.40 -6.63 -4.70
C MET A 220 17.53 -5.38 -4.93
N GLU A 221 18.08 -4.18 -4.79
CA GLU A 221 17.31 -2.94 -4.99
C GLU A 221 16.79 -2.80 -6.44
N PRO A 222 17.58 -3.00 -7.50
CA PRO A 222 17.04 -2.99 -8.87
C PRO A 222 15.94 -4.03 -9.10
N VAL A 223 16.09 -5.24 -8.56
CA VAL A 223 15.06 -6.29 -8.66
C VAL A 223 13.77 -5.87 -7.95
N LEU A 224 13.85 -5.27 -6.75
CA LEU A 224 12.70 -4.75 -6.04
C LEU A 224 12.00 -3.60 -6.77
N LEU A 225 12.74 -2.84 -7.57
CA LEU A 225 12.23 -1.76 -8.42
C LEU A 225 11.71 -2.25 -9.79
N LEU A 226 11.66 -3.56 -10.02
CA LEU A 226 11.31 -4.19 -11.31
C LEU A 226 12.28 -3.81 -12.45
N LYS A 227 13.54 -3.54 -12.13
CA LYS A 227 14.64 -3.24 -13.04
C LYS A 227 15.69 -4.35 -13.04
N GLY A 228 15.29 -5.60 -12.73
CA GLY A 228 16.19 -6.75 -12.67
C GLY A 228 16.87 -7.06 -14.00
N ASP A 229 16.22 -6.76 -15.13
CA ASP A 229 16.79 -6.94 -16.47
C ASP A 229 17.98 -6.00 -16.76
N ASP A 230 18.09 -4.90 -16.02
CA ASP A 230 19.21 -3.95 -16.14
C ASP A 230 20.44 -4.37 -15.33
N VAL A 231 20.31 -5.41 -14.48
CA VAL A 231 21.41 -5.88 -13.63
C VAL A 231 22.42 -6.68 -14.46
N PRO A 232 23.69 -6.26 -14.55
CA PRO A 232 24.71 -7.00 -15.28
C PRO A 232 24.94 -8.38 -14.67
N VAL A 233 25.11 -9.40 -15.51
CA VAL A 233 25.41 -10.80 -15.08
C VAL A 233 26.61 -10.85 -14.14
N SER A 234 27.61 -9.97 -14.33
CA SER A 234 28.80 -9.87 -13.48
C SER A 234 28.52 -9.48 -12.01
N LYS A 235 27.31 -8.99 -11.70
CA LYS A 235 26.88 -8.69 -10.33
C LYS A 235 26.20 -9.87 -9.64
N MET A 236 25.85 -10.91 -10.40
CA MET A 236 25.27 -12.13 -9.87
C MET A 236 26.37 -13.06 -9.36
N SER A 237 26.04 -13.84 -8.33
CA SER A 237 26.97 -14.87 -7.83
C SER A 237 27.21 -15.96 -8.90
N PHE A 238 28.45 -16.25 -9.18
CA PHE A 238 28.84 -17.24 -10.21
C PHE A 238 28.45 -18.69 -9.84
N ASP A 239 28.28 -18.96 -8.56
CA ASP A 239 27.90 -20.27 -8.01
C ASP A 239 26.38 -20.38 -7.74
N GLY A 240 25.63 -19.32 -8.02
CA GLY A 240 24.18 -19.25 -7.79
C GLY A 240 23.78 -19.08 -6.32
N VAL A 241 24.72 -18.93 -5.39
CA VAL A 241 24.44 -18.70 -3.97
C VAL A 241 24.12 -17.24 -3.74
N LEU A 242 22.92 -16.95 -3.20
CA LEU A 242 22.50 -15.61 -2.81
C LEU A 242 22.67 -15.41 -1.30
N PRO A 243 23.02 -14.19 -0.86
CA PRO A 243 23.10 -13.86 0.56
C PRO A 243 21.76 -14.10 1.27
N THR A 244 21.82 -14.60 2.49
CA THR A 244 20.65 -14.78 3.36
C THR A 244 20.40 -13.53 4.20
N GLY A 245 19.21 -13.43 4.84
CA GLY A 245 18.86 -12.31 5.73
C GLY A 245 18.55 -10.99 5.02
N THR A 246 18.48 -10.98 3.69
CA THR A 246 18.28 -9.77 2.89
C THR A 246 16.93 -9.10 3.11
N SER A 247 15.91 -9.83 3.60
CA SER A 247 14.60 -9.25 3.94
C SER A 247 14.66 -8.18 5.03
N ALA A 248 15.65 -8.22 5.90
CA ALA A 248 15.87 -7.20 6.93
C ALA A 248 16.21 -5.81 6.33
N LEU A 249 16.80 -5.81 5.14
CA LEU A 249 17.23 -4.59 4.43
C LEU A 249 16.08 -3.94 3.65
N GLU A 250 15.04 -4.70 3.31
CA GLU A 250 13.89 -4.19 2.55
C GLU A 250 12.92 -3.43 3.44
N LYS A 251 12.77 -2.13 3.18
CA LYS A 251 11.76 -1.26 3.83
C LYS A 251 10.69 -0.89 2.82
N ARG A 252 9.54 -1.59 2.88
CA ARG A 252 8.51 -1.50 1.84
C ARG A 252 7.74 -0.17 1.84
N GLY A 253 7.38 0.37 3.03
CA GLY A 253 6.64 1.63 3.16
C GLY A 253 5.37 1.70 2.31
N ILE A 254 4.62 0.58 2.19
CA ILE A 254 3.51 0.43 1.25
C ILE A 254 2.14 0.82 1.83
N ALA A 255 2.04 0.96 3.14
CA ALA A 255 0.81 1.33 3.80
C ALA A 255 0.64 2.85 3.78
N PRO A 256 -0.42 3.41 3.15
CA PRO A 256 -0.68 4.85 3.23
C PRO A 256 -1.03 5.29 4.65
N ARG A 257 -1.60 4.39 5.44
CA ARG A 257 -1.94 4.60 6.84
C ARG A 257 -1.42 3.46 7.70
N VAL A 258 -0.84 3.80 8.84
CA VAL A 258 -0.23 2.86 9.80
C VAL A 258 -0.82 3.05 11.20
N PRO A 259 -0.81 2.01 12.06
CA PRO A 259 -1.28 2.16 13.42
C PRO A 259 -0.35 3.06 14.24
N HIS A 260 -0.91 4.06 14.88
CA HIS A 260 -0.28 4.87 15.92
C HIS A 260 -0.66 4.34 17.30
N TRP A 261 0.31 4.27 18.23
CA TRP A 261 0.06 3.78 19.58
C TRP A 261 -0.33 4.92 20.52
N VAL A 262 -1.59 4.92 20.96
CA VAL A 262 -2.14 5.81 21.98
C VAL A 262 -1.91 5.16 23.35
N LYS A 263 -0.79 5.48 23.99
CA LYS A 263 -0.34 4.82 25.22
C LYS A 263 -1.35 4.92 26.37
N GLU A 264 -2.07 6.04 26.49
CA GLU A 264 -3.03 6.31 27.55
C GLU A 264 -4.19 5.31 27.56
N ASN A 265 -4.54 4.77 26.38
CA ASN A 265 -5.62 3.79 26.22
C ASN A 265 -5.13 2.36 26.34
N CYS A 266 -3.81 2.13 26.43
CA CYS A 266 -3.22 0.80 26.36
C CYS A 266 -3.32 0.05 27.70
N ILE A 267 -3.99 -1.10 27.67
CA ILE A 267 -4.12 -2.01 28.83
C ILE A 267 -3.02 -3.08 28.88
N GLN A 268 -2.03 -3.02 27.99
CA GLN A 268 -0.87 -3.91 27.90
C GLN A 268 -1.25 -5.41 27.74
N CYS A 269 -2.31 -5.71 26.99
CA CYS A 269 -2.79 -7.09 26.80
C CYS A 269 -2.05 -7.83 25.67
N ASN A 270 -1.23 -7.17 24.87
CA ASN A 270 -0.45 -7.71 23.76
C ASN A 270 -1.26 -8.35 22.60
N GLN A 271 -2.59 -8.25 22.59
CA GLN A 271 -3.40 -8.85 21.50
C GLN A 271 -3.04 -8.29 20.12
N CYS A 272 -2.69 -7.01 20.03
CA CYS A 272 -2.22 -6.38 18.78
C CYS A 272 -0.90 -6.97 18.29
N VAL A 273 0.01 -7.34 19.19
CA VAL A 273 1.29 -8.00 18.89
C VAL A 273 1.04 -9.40 18.34
N MET A 274 0.22 -10.20 19.04
CA MET A 274 -0.12 -11.57 18.65
C MET A 274 -0.91 -11.63 17.32
N ALA A 275 -1.77 -10.66 17.08
CA ALA A 275 -2.63 -10.63 15.89
C ALA A 275 -1.92 -10.11 14.62
N CYS A 276 -0.75 -9.49 14.76
CA CYS A 276 -0.07 -8.89 13.61
C CYS A 276 0.52 -9.97 12.68
N PRO A 277 0.01 -10.11 11.43
CA PRO A 277 0.45 -11.18 10.53
C PRO A 277 1.89 -11.01 10.03
N HIS A 278 2.47 -9.80 10.21
CA HIS A 278 3.83 -9.46 9.76
C HIS A 278 4.79 -9.20 10.93
N ALA A 279 4.34 -9.38 12.19
CA ALA A 279 5.12 -9.12 13.39
C ALA A 279 5.74 -7.70 13.47
N VAL A 280 5.06 -6.72 12.87
CA VAL A 280 5.51 -5.31 12.86
C VAL A 280 5.02 -4.52 14.07
N VAL A 281 4.15 -5.11 14.88
CA VAL A 281 3.75 -4.57 16.19
C VAL A 281 4.44 -5.41 17.24
N ARG A 282 5.36 -4.80 17.99
CA ARG A 282 6.15 -5.50 19.01
C ARG A 282 6.06 -4.80 20.35
N ALA A 283 6.24 -5.56 21.42
CA ALA A 283 6.24 -5.04 22.79
C ALA A 283 7.55 -5.37 23.51
N LYS A 284 8.03 -4.44 24.32
CA LYS A 284 9.14 -4.68 25.25
C LYS A 284 8.80 -4.14 26.64
N GLN A 285 9.30 -4.84 27.64
CA GLN A 285 9.47 -4.34 28.99
C GLN A 285 10.91 -3.85 29.11
N ILE A 286 11.10 -2.60 29.53
CA ILE A 286 12.35 -1.88 29.40
C ILE A 286 12.80 -1.44 30.78
N ASP A 287 14.04 -1.70 31.14
CA ASP A 287 14.64 -1.15 32.34
C ASP A 287 14.81 0.38 32.17
N PRO A 288 14.34 1.23 33.10
CA PRO A 288 14.51 2.67 33.00
C PRO A 288 15.94 3.15 32.74
N LYS A 289 16.94 2.39 33.15
CA LYS A 289 18.36 2.71 32.87
C LYS A 289 18.70 2.68 31.42
N ASP A 290 18.01 1.85 30.60
CA ASP A 290 18.23 1.71 29.16
C ASP A 290 17.55 2.82 28.35
N LEU A 291 16.72 3.65 29.01
CA LEU A 291 15.99 4.76 28.39
C LEU A 291 16.76 6.11 28.40
N THR A 292 17.97 6.13 28.92
CA THR A 292 18.76 7.38 29.07
C THR A 292 19.07 8.08 27.77
N LYS A 293 19.15 7.34 26.67
CA LYS A 293 19.44 7.85 25.30
C LYS A 293 18.24 7.74 24.34
N LYS A 294 17.02 7.64 24.88
CA LYS A 294 15.83 7.52 24.05
C LYS A 294 15.60 8.74 23.14
N PRO A 295 15.13 8.57 21.92
CA PRO A 295 14.69 9.68 21.06
C PRO A 295 13.57 10.49 21.73
N GLU A 296 13.44 11.77 21.35
CA GLU A 296 12.44 12.69 21.94
C GLU A 296 11.00 12.16 21.86
N GLY A 297 10.62 11.57 20.71
CA GLY A 297 9.27 10.97 20.49
C GLY A 297 9.07 9.58 21.12
N PHE A 298 10.07 8.98 21.75
CA PHE A 298 9.98 7.64 22.31
C PHE A 298 9.23 7.63 23.65
N CYS A 299 7.95 7.34 23.61
CA CYS A 299 7.08 7.31 24.78
C CYS A 299 6.94 5.87 25.33
N THR A 300 6.78 5.76 26.66
CA THR A 300 6.59 4.52 27.41
C THR A 300 5.44 4.66 28.40
N LEU A 301 5.01 3.52 28.96
CA LEU A 301 4.11 3.40 30.11
C LEU A 301 4.81 2.63 31.24
N LYS A 302 4.38 2.84 32.47
CA LYS A 302 4.75 1.94 33.56
C LYS A 302 4.22 0.52 33.26
N SER A 303 5.08 -0.48 33.38
CA SER A 303 4.66 -1.87 33.17
C SER A 303 3.67 -2.34 34.23
N ASN A 304 2.65 -3.09 33.82
CA ASN A 304 1.68 -3.73 34.72
C ASN A 304 2.19 -5.07 35.32
N THR A 305 3.43 -5.45 35.08
CA THR A 305 3.98 -6.68 35.68
C THR A 305 4.02 -6.58 37.18
N LYS A 306 3.71 -7.69 37.85
CA LYS A 306 3.74 -7.80 39.33
C LYS A 306 5.15 -8.00 39.88
N ASN A 307 6.18 -7.97 39.01
CA ASN A 307 7.56 -8.09 39.44
C ASN A 307 8.03 -6.79 40.10
N ASP A 308 8.85 -6.87 41.14
CA ASP A 308 9.41 -5.74 41.90
C ASP A 308 10.32 -4.80 41.04
N LYS A 309 10.56 -5.15 39.80
CA LYS A 309 11.29 -4.32 38.83
C LYS A 309 10.37 -3.21 38.32
N ASN A 310 10.72 -1.98 38.59
CA ASN A 310 10.00 -0.79 38.11
C ASN A 310 10.23 -0.60 36.62
N LEU A 311 9.69 -1.55 35.80
CA LEU A 311 9.89 -1.58 34.34
C LEU A 311 8.95 -0.65 33.65
N GLU A 312 9.42 -0.12 32.52
CA GLU A 312 8.64 0.60 31.52
C GLU A 312 8.14 -0.38 30.43
N TYR A 313 7.02 -0.05 29.81
CA TYR A 313 6.41 -0.84 28.74
C TYR A 313 6.22 0.00 27.48
N LYS A 314 6.51 -0.55 26.32
CA LYS A 314 6.35 0.09 25.01
C LYS A 314 5.75 -0.88 24.00
N ILE A 315 4.76 -0.39 23.24
CA ILE A 315 4.38 -0.95 21.93
C ILE A 315 5.09 -0.15 20.87
N GLN A 316 5.88 -0.80 20.02
CA GLN A 316 6.50 -0.21 18.85
C GLN A 316 5.86 -0.75 17.57
N VAL A 317 5.51 0.14 16.66
CA VAL A 317 5.07 -0.21 15.32
C VAL A 317 6.21 0.07 14.34
N TYR A 318 6.59 -0.92 13.54
CA TYR A 318 7.58 -0.77 12.47
C TYR A 318 6.85 -0.31 11.21
N ILE A 319 6.70 1.00 11.08
CA ILE A 319 5.82 1.63 10.08
C ILE A 319 6.22 1.31 8.63
N GLU A 320 7.52 1.16 8.35
CA GLU A 320 8.03 0.86 7.01
C GLU A 320 7.77 -0.59 6.59
N ASP A 321 7.52 -1.48 7.54
CA ASP A 321 7.22 -2.90 7.31
C ASP A 321 5.72 -3.18 7.42
N CYS A 322 4.92 -2.20 7.88
CA CYS A 322 3.47 -2.30 8.02
C CYS A 322 2.78 -2.37 6.66
N THR A 323 1.75 -3.20 6.56
CA THR A 323 0.92 -3.33 5.34
C THR A 323 -0.41 -2.59 5.43
N GLY A 324 -0.72 -1.97 6.58
CA GLY A 324 -1.98 -1.23 6.78
C GLY A 324 -3.23 -2.10 6.88
N CYS A 325 -3.11 -3.39 7.16
CA CYS A 325 -4.24 -4.34 7.16
C CYS A 325 -5.29 -4.09 8.25
N GLY A 326 -4.97 -3.37 9.32
CA GLY A 326 -5.89 -2.97 10.39
C GLY A 326 -6.19 -4.01 11.46
N VAL A 327 -5.71 -5.26 11.33
CA VAL A 327 -6.03 -6.35 12.27
C VAL A 327 -5.69 -5.98 13.71
N CYS A 328 -4.56 -5.33 13.96
CA CYS A 328 -4.15 -4.90 15.29
C CYS A 328 -5.09 -3.86 15.93
N VAL A 329 -5.66 -2.97 15.13
CA VAL A 329 -6.64 -1.96 15.57
C VAL A 329 -7.97 -2.64 15.92
N GLU A 330 -8.47 -3.52 15.04
CA GLU A 330 -9.72 -4.24 15.26
C GLU A 330 -9.65 -5.17 16.48
N THR A 331 -8.54 -5.88 16.65
CA THR A 331 -8.35 -6.84 17.74
C THR A 331 -8.16 -6.15 19.11
N CYS A 332 -7.84 -4.85 19.15
CA CYS A 332 -7.62 -4.14 20.41
C CYS A 332 -8.90 -4.17 21.30
N PRO A 333 -8.86 -4.76 22.50
CA PRO A 333 -10.03 -4.91 23.36
C PRO A 333 -10.26 -3.71 24.30
N ALA A 334 -9.36 -2.72 24.27
CA ALA A 334 -9.48 -1.54 25.12
C ALA A 334 -10.79 -0.78 24.82
N LYS A 335 -11.44 -0.23 25.85
CA LYS A 335 -12.70 0.52 25.73
C LYS A 335 -12.59 1.66 24.73
N THR A 336 -11.51 2.42 24.81
CA THR A 336 -11.04 3.33 23.76
C THR A 336 -9.82 2.66 23.13
N LYS A 337 -9.83 2.50 21.81
CA LYS A 337 -8.76 1.81 21.10
C LYS A 337 -7.39 2.40 21.45
N ALA A 338 -6.42 1.56 21.73
CA ALA A 338 -5.04 1.95 21.99
C ALA A 338 -4.20 2.04 20.70
N LEU A 339 -4.80 1.74 19.57
CA LEU A 339 -4.22 1.91 18.23
C LEU A 339 -5.22 2.64 17.35
N GLU A 340 -4.75 3.69 16.69
CA GLU A 340 -5.51 4.46 15.71
C GLU A 340 -4.70 4.62 14.42
N PHE A 341 -5.38 4.87 13.29
CA PHE A 341 -4.67 5.05 12.04
C PHE A 341 -4.23 6.50 11.85
N LYS A 342 -2.94 6.70 11.52
CA LYS A 342 -2.38 7.94 11.00
C LYS A 342 -1.75 7.70 9.64
N THR A 343 -1.50 8.74 8.88
CA THR A 343 -0.73 8.60 7.63
C THR A 343 0.70 8.19 7.95
N ILE A 344 1.33 7.47 7.04
CA ILE A 344 2.73 7.06 7.24
C ILE A 344 3.66 8.27 7.29
N GLU A 345 3.32 9.35 6.58
CA GLU A 345 4.05 10.61 6.58
C GLU A 345 4.03 11.28 7.95
N GLU A 346 2.85 11.37 8.60
CA GLU A 346 2.74 11.90 9.98
C GLU A 346 3.62 11.12 10.95
N GLU A 347 3.63 9.78 10.86
CA GLU A 347 4.46 8.94 11.73
C GLU A 347 5.97 9.05 11.40
N ARG A 348 6.33 9.26 10.13
CA ARG A 348 7.71 9.55 9.73
C ARG A 348 8.20 10.88 10.30
N GLU A 349 7.38 11.92 10.20
CA GLU A 349 7.65 13.26 10.75
C GLU A 349 7.72 13.23 12.29
N ALA A 350 6.89 12.41 12.94
CA ALA A 350 6.94 12.18 14.37
C ALA A 350 8.19 11.39 14.84
N GLY A 351 9.01 10.91 13.90
CA GLY A 351 10.28 10.23 14.21
C GLY A 351 10.16 8.74 14.49
N GLU A 352 9.06 8.09 14.10
CA GLU A 352 8.83 6.66 14.39
C GLU A 352 9.91 5.72 13.81
N ARG A 353 10.63 6.10 12.76
CA ARG A 353 11.80 5.35 12.28
C ARG A 353 12.92 5.30 13.33
N LYS A 354 13.27 6.45 13.92
CA LYS A 354 14.28 6.53 14.98
C LYS A 354 13.83 5.80 16.23
N ASN A 355 12.54 5.88 16.53
CA ASN A 355 11.95 5.14 17.65
C ASN A 355 12.09 3.62 17.45
N ALA A 356 11.83 3.12 16.24
CA ALA A 356 11.97 1.71 15.90
C ALA A 356 13.42 1.22 15.96
N GLU A 357 14.37 2.03 15.44
CA GLU A 357 15.82 1.74 15.54
C GLU A 357 16.29 1.66 17.00
N PHE A 358 15.86 2.63 17.82
CA PHE A 358 16.17 2.63 19.24
C PHE A 358 15.54 1.42 19.96
N PHE A 359 14.28 1.11 19.65
CA PHE A 359 13.57 -0.05 20.23
C PHE A 359 14.26 -1.37 19.89
N GLU A 360 14.75 -1.52 18.66
CA GLU A 360 15.46 -2.72 18.21
C GLU A 360 16.80 -2.88 18.95
N ALA A 361 17.50 -1.77 19.22
CA ALA A 361 18.78 -1.77 19.95
C ALA A 361 18.64 -2.03 21.47
N LEU A 362 17.42 -1.92 22.02
CA LEU A 362 17.18 -2.22 23.44
C LEU A 362 17.36 -3.72 23.70
N PRO A 363 17.85 -4.11 24.90
CA PRO A 363 17.92 -5.51 25.29
C PRO A 363 16.58 -6.23 25.12
N ASP A 364 16.63 -7.50 24.74
CA ASP A 364 15.44 -8.34 24.73
C ASP A 364 14.89 -8.53 26.14
N ASN A 365 13.59 -8.83 26.21
CA ASN A 365 12.95 -9.11 27.50
C ASN A 365 13.68 -10.26 28.22
N VAL A 366 14.13 -10.01 29.43
CA VAL A 366 14.74 -11.06 30.23
C VAL A 366 13.62 -11.98 30.70
N LEU A 367 13.71 -13.24 30.29
CA LEU A 367 12.75 -14.31 30.67
C LEU A 367 12.79 -14.71 32.16
N ASP A 368 13.71 -14.17 32.92
CA ASP A 368 13.82 -14.41 34.37
C ASP A 368 12.57 -13.89 35.09
N GLY A 369 11.66 -14.78 35.37
CA GLY A 369 10.37 -14.48 35.96
C GLY A 369 9.16 -14.67 35.06
N ALA A 370 9.34 -15.19 33.87
CA ALA A 370 8.29 -15.59 32.94
C ALA A 370 7.48 -16.85 33.40
N ALA A 371 7.50 -17.17 34.65
CA ALA A 371 6.60 -18.17 35.26
C ALA A 371 5.13 -17.70 35.30
N ASP A 372 4.82 -16.63 34.59
CA ASP A 372 3.46 -16.10 34.46
C ASP A 372 2.77 -16.74 33.27
N SER A 373 1.73 -17.54 33.54
CA SER A 373 0.86 -18.15 32.52
C SER A 373 0.05 -17.14 31.70
N THR A 374 0.33 -15.85 31.83
CA THR A 374 -0.27 -14.79 31.02
C THR A 374 0.38 -14.67 29.64
N LEU A 375 -0.36 -14.10 28.64
CA LEU A 375 0.19 -13.77 27.33
C LEU A 375 1.49 -12.95 27.39
N LYS A 376 1.74 -12.23 28.49
CA LYS A 376 2.99 -11.48 28.73
C LYS A 376 4.19 -12.38 29.00
N GLY A 377 3.98 -13.54 29.63
CA GLY A 377 5.03 -14.52 29.93
C GLY A 377 5.37 -15.40 28.70
N LEU A 378 4.56 -15.38 27.68
CA LEU A 378 4.77 -16.13 26.42
C LEU A 378 5.49 -15.32 25.35
N GLN A 379 5.74 -14.04 25.57
CA GLN A 379 6.47 -13.10 24.70
C GLN A 379 7.87 -12.81 25.22
#